data_c15427bb29d0faf446c52d19b7be1108
#
_entry.id   c15427bb29d0faf446c52d19b7be1108
#
_cell.length_a   1.000
_cell.length_b   1.000
_cell.length_c   1.000
_cell.angle_alpha   90.00
_cell.angle_beta   90.00
_cell.angle_gamma   90.00
#
_symmetry.space_group_name_H-M   'P 1'
#
loop_
_entity.id
_entity.type
_entity.pdbx_description
1 polymer ?
#
loop_
_entity_poly.entity_id
_entity_poly.type
_entity_poly.pdbx_seq_one_letter_code
_entity_poly.pdbx_strand_id
1 'polypeptide(L)'
;MQHAHTHPHPEDHLTSSAMLQDIVIGLSDGLTVPFALAAGLSGAVQSSELVITAGLAEIVAGAIAMGLGGYLAGRTEVEHYAAELAREHQEVQEVPQVERAEVDDLLAEMGLSAETRALAVQELTSDPEQWVRFMMKYELGLEQPDPRQAPKSAFTISAAYALGGLIPLSAYFLTATPTEGLVWSAVMTLVCLLLFGYLKSRMTGQPPVVGALRMAGIGALAAGAAFFVARLISV
;
A
#
# COMPACT_ATOMS: atom_id res chain seq x y z
N MET A 1 17.16 -24.60 -23.40
CA MET A 1 18.32 -24.57 -22.48
C MET A 1 18.23 -23.25 -21.71
N GLN A 2 17.80 -23.30 -20.46
CA GLN A 2 17.79 -22.12 -19.60
C GLN A 2 19.23 -21.83 -19.18
N HIS A 3 19.81 -20.76 -19.71
CA HIS A 3 21.04 -20.21 -19.15
C HIS A 3 20.70 -19.47 -17.85
N ALA A 4 20.93 -20.12 -16.71
CA ALA A 4 20.94 -19.44 -15.43
C ALA A 4 22.16 -18.49 -15.42
N HIS A 5 21.92 -17.21 -15.57
CA HIS A 5 22.93 -16.18 -15.30
C HIS A 5 23.16 -16.13 -13.78
N THR A 6 24.19 -16.85 -13.31
CA THR A 6 24.71 -16.68 -11.96
C THR A 6 25.52 -15.39 -11.91
N HIS A 7 24.92 -14.30 -11.46
CA HIS A 7 25.66 -13.08 -11.13
C HIS A 7 26.51 -13.35 -9.87
N PRO A 8 27.83 -13.04 -9.88
CA PRO A 8 28.73 -13.33 -8.77
C PRO A 8 28.58 -12.37 -7.58
N HIS A 9 27.69 -11.39 -7.63
CA HIS A 9 27.39 -10.48 -6.54
C HIS A 9 25.89 -10.57 -6.22
N PRO A 10 25.50 -11.07 -5.03
CA PRO A 10 24.14 -10.88 -4.53
C PRO A 10 23.97 -9.37 -4.23
N GLU A 11 23.35 -8.67 -5.14
CA GLU A 11 22.89 -7.31 -4.87
C GLU A 11 21.64 -7.42 -3.99
N ASP A 12 21.76 -7.04 -2.72
CA ASP A 12 20.60 -6.87 -1.82
C ASP A 12 19.81 -5.63 -2.26
N HIS A 13 19.00 -5.80 -3.29
CA HIS A 13 18.01 -4.79 -3.63
C HIS A 13 16.93 -4.77 -2.55
N LEU A 14 16.71 -3.59 -1.97
CA LEU A 14 15.59 -3.34 -1.05
C LEU A 14 14.27 -3.47 -1.83
N THR A 15 13.85 -4.68 -2.09
CA THR A 15 12.52 -4.94 -2.62
C THR A 15 11.50 -4.82 -1.48
N SER A 16 10.78 -3.71 -1.46
CA SER A 16 9.57 -3.60 -0.63
C SER A 16 8.57 -4.65 -1.14
N SER A 17 8.42 -5.76 -0.41
CA SER A 17 7.43 -6.76 -0.78
C SER A 17 6.02 -6.16 -0.68
N ALA A 18 5.10 -6.56 -1.55
CA ALA A 18 3.69 -6.14 -1.48
C ALA A 18 3.12 -6.35 -0.06
N MET A 19 3.50 -7.44 0.59
CA MET A 19 3.12 -7.72 1.98
C MET A 19 3.61 -6.64 2.96
N LEU A 20 4.80 -6.10 2.79
CA LEU A 20 5.30 -5.01 3.64
C LEU A 20 4.48 -3.73 3.43
N GLN A 21 4.12 -3.42 2.18
CA GLN A 21 3.26 -2.27 1.86
C GLN A 21 1.89 -2.43 2.52
N ASP A 22 1.29 -3.61 2.44
CA ASP A 22 0.00 -3.94 3.05
C ASP A 22 0.03 -3.78 4.58
N ILE A 23 1.08 -4.29 5.24
CA ILE A 23 1.30 -4.11 6.68
C ILE A 23 1.44 -2.62 7.03
N VAL A 24 2.20 -1.88 6.23
CA VAL A 24 2.40 -0.44 6.46
C VAL A 24 1.09 0.33 6.35
N ILE A 25 0.27 0.03 5.35
CA ILE A 25 -1.05 0.65 5.16
C ILE A 25 -1.96 0.31 6.35
N GLY A 26 -2.18 -0.98 6.60
CA GLY A 26 -3.11 -1.40 7.65
C GLY A 26 -2.70 -0.95 9.05
N LEU A 27 -1.41 -1.08 9.41
CA LEU A 27 -0.94 -0.72 10.75
C LEU A 27 -0.90 0.81 10.97
N SER A 28 -0.55 1.59 9.93
CA SER A 28 -0.56 3.06 10.02
C SER A 28 -1.95 3.59 10.33
N ASP A 29 -2.94 3.12 9.57
CA ASP A 29 -4.32 3.56 9.72
C ASP A 29 -4.95 2.97 10.98
N GLY A 30 -4.69 1.70 11.29
CA GLY A 30 -5.15 1.05 12.52
C GLY A 30 -4.64 1.73 13.79
N LEU A 31 -3.39 2.19 13.83
CA LEU A 31 -2.87 2.96 14.96
C LEU A 31 -3.46 4.37 15.03
N THR A 32 -3.78 4.99 13.90
CA THR A 32 -4.14 6.41 13.84
C THR A 32 -5.65 6.64 13.95
N VAL A 33 -6.47 5.91 13.20
CA VAL A 33 -7.92 6.17 13.10
C VAL A 33 -8.65 5.81 14.39
N PRO A 34 -8.49 4.60 14.98
CA PRO A 34 -9.09 4.28 16.27
C PRO A 34 -8.59 5.18 17.41
N PHE A 35 -7.32 5.59 17.38
CA PHE A 35 -6.77 6.55 18.34
C PHE A 35 -7.47 7.91 18.24
N ALA A 36 -7.65 8.43 17.02
CA ALA A 36 -8.32 9.70 16.78
C ALA A 36 -9.80 9.65 17.21
N LEU A 37 -10.50 8.56 16.90
CA LEU A 37 -11.88 8.35 17.35
C LEU A 37 -11.98 8.32 18.87
N ALA A 38 -11.14 7.51 19.52
CA ALA A 38 -11.14 7.39 20.98
C ALA A 38 -10.80 8.72 21.66
N ALA A 39 -9.84 9.49 21.10
CA ALA A 39 -9.50 10.82 21.57
C ALA A 39 -10.69 11.79 21.42
N GLY A 40 -11.35 11.78 20.25
CA GLY A 40 -12.54 12.60 20.01
C GLY A 40 -13.66 12.30 21.00
N LEU A 41 -14.01 11.03 21.16
CA LEU A 41 -15.04 10.62 22.13
C LEU A 41 -14.68 10.98 23.56
N SER A 42 -13.42 10.83 23.96
CA SER A 42 -12.97 11.20 25.31
C SER A 42 -13.12 12.71 25.62
N GLY A 43 -13.16 13.54 24.58
CA GLY A 43 -13.46 14.98 24.69
C GLY A 43 -14.95 15.28 24.86
N ALA A 44 -15.85 14.35 24.51
CA ALA A 44 -17.28 14.57 24.42
C ALA A 44 -18.11 13.74 25.40
N VAL A 45 -17.62 12.59 25.88
CA VAL A 45 -18.39 11.66 26.71
C VAL A 45 -17.72 11.35 28.04
N GLN A 46 -18.54 10.94 29.04
CA GLN A 46 -18.07 10.59 30.39
C GLN A 46 -17.97 9.07 30.62
N SER A 47 -18.29 8.23 29.63
CA SER A 47 -18.32 6.78 29.75
C SER A 47 -17.18 6.14 28.92
N SER A 48 -16.27 5.42 29.59
CA SER A 48 -15.25 4.59 28.93
C SER A 48 -15.88 3.44 28.13
N GLU A 49 -17.01 2.90 28.57
CA GLU A 49 -17.74 1.84 27.85
C GLU A 49 -18.19 2.30 26.46
N LEU A 50 -18.63 3.57 26.34
CA LEU A 50 -19.04 4.13 25.06
C LEU A 50 -17.83 4.28 24.12
N VAL A 51 -16.67 4.71 24.64
CA VAL A 51 -15.43 4.80 23.86
C VAL A 51 -14.99 3.41 23.39
N ILE A 52 -15.04 2.40 24.26
CA ILE A 52 -14.71 1.02 23.93
C ILE A 52 -15.64 0.46 22.86
N THR A 53 -16.96 0.61 23.06
CA THR A 53 -17.95 0.07 22.12
C THR A 53 -17.82 0.71 20.75
N ALA A 54 -17.70 2.04 20.68
CA ALA A 54 -17.51 2.75 19.41
C ALA A 54 -16.17 2.42 18.78
N GLY A 55 -15.09 2.30 19.57
CA GLY A 55 -13.77 1.94 19.09
C GLY A 55 -13.73 0.51 18.53
N LEU A 56 -14.38 -0.46 19.18
CA LEU A 56 -14.47 -1.83 18.64
C LEU A 56 -15.29 -1.88 17.34
N ALA A 57 -16.42 -1.16 17.29
CA ALA A 57 -17.22 -1.07 16.08
C ALA A 57 -16.45 -0.44 14.91
N GLU A 58 -15.67 0.60 15.18
CA GLU A 58 -14.80 1.25 14.22
C GLU A 58 -13.69 0.29 13.73
N ILE A 59 -13.00 -0.41 14.63
CA ILE A 59 -11.94 -1.38 14.25
C ILE A 59 -12.49 -2.45 13.32
N VAL A 60 -13.69 -2.99 13.61
CA VAL A 60 -14.32 -4.00 12.76
C VAL A 60 -14.68 -3.42 11.39
N ALA A 61 -15.35 -2.27 11.37
CA ALA A 61 -15.77 -1.62 10.12
C ALA A 61 -14.56 -1.16 9.29
N GLY A 62 -13.55 -0.56 9.94
CA GLY A 62 -12.32 -0.11 9.31
C GLY A 62 -11.49 -1.26 8.75
N ALA A 63 -11.32 -2.36 9.49
CA ALA A 63 -10.63 -3.55 9.02
C ALA A 63 -11.30 -4.14 7.77
N ILE A 64 -12.63 -4.23 7.76
CA ILE A 64 -13.39 -4.70 6.59
C ILE A 64 -13.24 -3.75 5.41
N ALA A 65 -13.41 -2.43 5.63
CA ALA A 65 -13.34 -1.42 4.57
C ALA A 65 -11.94 -1.36 3.94
N MET A 66 -10.89 -1.34 4.78
CA MET A 66 -9.49 -1.31 4.31
C MET A 66 -9.12 -2.60 3.58
N GLY A 67 -9.52 -3.75 4.10
CA GLY A 67 -9.27 -5.02 3.43
C GLY A 67 -10.00 -5.14 2.09
N LEU A 68 -11.27 -4.70 2.04
CA LEU A 68 -12.02 -4.64 0.79
C LEU A 68 -11.36 -3.70 -0.22
N GLY A 69 -10.87 -2.54 0.23
CA GLY A 69 -10.10 -1.61 -0.61
C GLY A 69 -8.87 -2.26 -1.22
N GLY A 70 -8.07 -2.98 -0.41
CA GLY A 70 -6.90 -3.74 -0.88
C GLY A 70 -7.26 -4.85 -1.86
N TYR A 71 -8.37 -5.57 -1.61
CA TYR A 71 -8.88 -6.58 -2.53
C TYR A 71 -9.28 -5.99 -3.89
N LEU A 72 -10.05 -4.89 -3.86
CA LEU A 72 -10.53 -4.25 -5.09
C LEU A 72 -9.36 -3.64 -5.89
N ALA A 73 -8.37 -3.05 -5.24
CA ALA A 73 -7.18 -2.55 -5.90
C ALA A 73 -6.44 -3.65 -6.67
N GLY A 74 -6.16 -4.78 -6.01
CA GLY A 74 -5.49 -5.91 -6.66
C GLY A 74 -6.35 -6.57 -7.76
N ARG A 75 -7.67 -6.58 -7.63
CA ARG A 75 -8.59 -7.05 -8.68
C ARG A 75 -8.57 -6.11 -9.88
N THR A 76 -8.60 -4.81 -9.65
CA THR A 76 -8.53 -3.81 -10.72
C THR A 76 -7.23 -3.93 -11.51
N GLU A 77 -6.10 -4.19 -10.85
CA GLU A 77 -4.82 -4.41 -11.51
C GLU A 77 -4.85 -5.64 -12.44
N VAL A 78 -5.42 -6.77 -11.98
CA VAL A 78 -5.58 -7.97 -12.81
C VAL A 78 -6.50 -7.71 -14.01
N GLU A 79 -7.61 -7.01 -13.79
CA GLU A 79 -8.60 -6.70 -14.84
C GLU A 79 -8.02 -5.71 -15.86
N HIS A 80 -7.27 -4.71 -15.41
CA HIS A 80 -6.56 -3.77 -16.28
C HIS A 80 -5.52 -4.49 -17.14
N TYR A 81 -4.66 -5.30 -16.52
CA TYR A 81 -3.67 -6.09 -17.27
C TYR A 81 -4.33 -6.98 -18.35
N ALA A 82 -5.43 -7.65 -18.02
CA ALA A 82 -6.14 -8.51 -18.97
C ALA A 82 -6.77 -7.72 -20.13
N ALA A 83 -7.29 -6.53 -19.85
CA ALA A 83 -7.85 -5.64 -20.86
C ALA A 83 -6.79 -5.11 -21.82
N GLU A 84 -5.65 -4.65 -21.29
CA GLU A 84 -4.55 -4.16 -22.12
C GLU A 84 -3.93 -5.31 -22.93
N LEU A 85 -3.75 -6.49 -22.34
CA LEU A 85 -3.27 -7.68 -23.05
C LEU A 85 -4.16 -8.04 -24.25
N ALA A 86 -5.48 -7.96 -24.08
CA ALA A 86 -6.42 -8.23 -25.16
C ALA A 86 -6.35 -7.15 -26.27
N ARG A 87 -6.15 -5.89 -25.86
CA ARG A 87 -5.98 -4.77 -26.79
C ARG A 87 -4.70 -4.92 -27.61
N GLU A 88 -3.57 -5.21 -26.99
CA GLU A 88 -2.30 -5.43 -27.67
C GLU A 88 -2.38 -6.57 -28.71
N HIS A 89 -3.04 -7.68 -28.33
CA HIS A 89 -3.26 -8.77 -29.28
C HIS A 89 -4.10 -8.35 -30.50
N GLN A 90 -5.06 -7.46 -30.31
CA GLN A 90 -5.87 -6.93 -31.40
C GLN A 90 -5.06 -5.97 -32.28
N GLU A 91 -4.30 -5.04 -31.70
CA GLU A 91 -3.50 -4.03 -32.40
C GLU A 91 -2.38 -4.68 -33.24
N VAL A 92 -1.69 -5.68 -32.72
CA VAL A 92 -0.71 -6.47 -33.46
C VAL A 92 -1.33 -7.13 -34.72
N GLN A 93 -2.62 -7.49 -34.70
CA GLN A 93 -3.31 -8.08 -35.85
C GLN A 93 -3.87 -7.02 -36.80
N GLU A 94 -4.47 -5.95 -36.30
CA GLU A 94 -5.18 -4.96 -37.10
C GLU A 94 -4.27 -3.87 -37.68
N VAL A 95 -3.25 -3.43 -36.92
CA VAL A 95 -2.36 -2.33 -37.30
C VAL A 95 -0.86 -2.67 -37.15
N PRO A 96 -0.38 -3.83 -37.64
CA PRO A 96 0.96 -4.35 -37.40
C PRO A 96 2.09 -3.41 -37.84
N GLN A 97 1.83 -2.47 -38.73
CA GLN A 97 2.86 -1.52 -39.18
C GLN A 97 3.07 -0.38 -38.16
N VAL A 98 2.00 0.03 -37.49
CA VAL A 98 2.05 1.01 -36.41
C VAL A 98 2.81 0.40 -35.23
N GLU A 99 2.40 -0.77 -34.80
CA GLU A 99 3.01 -1.51 -33.69
C GLU A 99 4.52 -1.79 -33.91
N ARG A 100 4.95 -2.08 -35.16
CA ARG A 100 6.37 -2.21 -35.46
C ARG A 100 7.14 -0.89 -35.36
N ALA A 101 6.50 0.22 -35.69
CA ALA A 101 7.11 1.55 -35.54
C ALA A 101 7.29 1.88 -34.05
N GLU A 102 6.33 1.54 -33.21
CA GLU A 102 6.42 1.72 -31.75
C GLU A 102 7.54 0.87 -31.14
N VAL A 103 7.72 -0.39 -31.58
CA VAL A 103 8.90 -1.20 -31.18
C VAL A 103 10.20 -0.52 -31.61
N ASP A 104 10.30 0.04 -32.84
CA ASP A 104 11.51 0.75 -33.30
C ASP A 104 11.77 1.98 -32.45
N ASP A 105 10.74 2.76 -32.12
CA ASP A 105 10.83 3.99 -31.30
C ASP A 105 11.31 3.64 -29.88
N LEU A 106 10.74 2.62 -29.22
CA LEU A 106 11.18 2.14 -27.91
C LEU A 106 12.65 1.70 -27.91
N LEU A 107 13.08 0.96 -28.94
CA LEU A 107 14.47 0.55 -29.08
C LEU A 107 15.40 1.74 -29.37
N ALA A 108 14.89 2.81 -30.05
CA ALA A 108 15.64 4.05 -30.24
C ALA A 108 15.84 4.80 -28.92
N GLU A 109 14.82 4.88 -28.06
CA GLU A 109 14.92 5.47 -26.73
C GLU A 109 15.91 4.70 -25.82
N MET A 110 16.03 3.38 -26.02
CA MET A 110 17.05 2.54 -25.35
C MET A 110 18.46 2.78 -25.89
N GLY A 111 18.64 3.59 -26.95
CA GLY A 111 19.94 3.99 -27.48
C GLY A 111 20.52 3.05 -28.55
N LEU A 112 19.72 2.13 -29.12
CA LEU A 112 20.18 1.26 -30.20
C LEU A 112 20.39 2.01 -31.53
N SER A 113 21.42 1.63 -32.30
CA SER A 113 21.64 2.17 -33.64
C SER A 113 20.52 1.72 -34.61
N ALA A 114 20.26 2.51 -35.66
CA ALA A 114 19.23 2.20 -36.66
C ALA A 114 19.42 0.83 -37.30
N GLU A 115 20.66 0.42 -37.54
CA GLU A 115 20.97 -0.90 -38.10
C GLU A 115 20.61 -2.05 -37.15
N THR A 116 20.94 -1.88 -35.86
CA THR A 116 20.62 -2.88 -34.82
C THR A 116 19.09 -2.94 -34.57
N ARG A 117 18.43 -1.79 -34.56
CA ARG A 117 16.96 -1.72 -34.40
C ARG A 117 16.23 -2.48 -35.50
N ALA A 118 16.61 -2.29 -36.77
CA ALA A 118 15.97 -2.97 -37.88
C ALA A 118 15.96 -4.50 -37.73
N LEU A 119 17.08 -5.07 -37.24
CA LEU A 119 17.17 -6.51 -36.95
C LEU A 119 16.35 -6.90 -35.74
N ALA A 120 16.43 -6.11 -34.66
CA ALA A 120 15.71 -6.39 -33.42
C ALA A 120 14.19 -6.33 -33.62
N VAL A 121 13.68 -5.31 -34.34
CA VAL A 121 12.25 -5.22 -34.70
C VAL A 121 11.82 -6.46 -35.46
N GLN A 122 12.59 -6.91 -36.47
CA GLN A 122 12.26 -8.09 -37.24
C GLN A 122 12.18 -9.36 -36.37
N GLU A 123 13.14 -9.54 -35.44
CA GLU A 123 13.15 -10.70 -34.55
C GLU A 123 12.02 -10.63 -33.50
N LEU A 124 11.82 -9.50 -32.83
CA LEU A 124 10.81 -9.32 -31.79
C LEU A 124 9.39 -9.48 -32.33
N THR A 125 9.13 -8.99 -33.56
CA THR A 125 7.80 -9.02 -34.18
C THR A 125 7.55 -10.27 -35.03
N SER A 126 8.46 -11.24 -35.01
CA SER A 126 8.31 -12.52 -35.74
C SER A 126 7.35 -13.49 -35.06
N ASP A 127 7.23 -13.41 -33.73
CA ASP A 127 6.29 -14.18 -32.90
C ASP A 127 5.31 -13.21 -32.23
N PRO A 128 3.99 -13.28 -32.57
CA PRO A 128 3.00 -12.38 -31.99
C PRO A 128 2.93 -12.41 -30.46
N GLU A 129 3.12 -13.57 -29.84
CA GLU A 129 3.11 -13.69 -28.38
C GLU A 129 4.34 -13.03 -27.73
N GLN A 130 5.51 -13.12 -28.37
CA GLN A 130 6.71 -12.43 -27.92
C GLN A 130 6.56 -10.91 -28.09
N TRP A 131 6.00 -10.49 -29.22
CA TRP A 131 5.74 -9.10 -29.52
C TRP A 131 4.82 -8.46 -28.49
N VAL A 132 3.63 -9.03 -28.27
CA VAL A 132 2.69 -8.56 -27.25
C VAL A 132 3.35 -8.50 -25.85
N ARG A 133 4.12 -9.53 -25.44
CA ARG A 133 4.84 -9.49 -24.16
C ARG A 133 5.87 -8.36 -24.10
N PHE A 134 6.51 -8.03 -25.23
CA PHE A 134 7.44 -6.91 -25.29
C PHE A 134 6.71 -5.57 -25.09
N MET A 135 5.59 -5.34 -25.81
CA MET A 135 4.79 -4.13 -25.72
C MET A 135 4.23 -3.97 -24.30
N MET A 136 3.57 -4.98 -23.75
CA MET A 136 3.06 -4.97 -22.36
C MET A 136 4.12 -4.53 -21.35
N LYS A 137 5.36 -5.00 -21.50
CA LYS A 137 6.43 -4.73 -20.53
C LYS A 137 7.12 -3.40 -20.74
N TYR A 138 7.45 -3.04 -21.99
CA TYR A 138 8.36 -1.93 -22.30
C TYR A 138 7.63 -0.67 -22.74
N GLU A 139 6.48 -0.77 -23.36
CA GLU A 139 5.63 0.35 -23.69
C GLU A 139 4.69 0.70 -22.54
N LEU A 140 3.87 -0.26 -22.10
CA LEU A 140 2.86 -0.03 -21.07
C LEU A 140 3.43 -0.13 -19.65
N GLY A 141 4.63 -0.68 -19.47
CA GLY A 141 5.25 -0.88 -18.15
C GLY A 141 4.46 -1.85 -17.26
N LEU A 142 3.66 -2.73 -17.85
CA LEU A 142 2.79 -3.67 -17.14
C LEU A 142 3.47 -5.03 -16.98
N GLU A 143 3.47 -5.53 -15.75
CA GLU A 143 3.87 -6.90 -15.43
C GLU A 143 2.64 -7.71 -15.06
N GLN A 144 2.66 -9.01 -15.38
CA GLN A 144 1.53 -9.90 -15.07
C GLN A 144 1.31 -10.00 -13.57
N PRO A 145 0.19 -9.52 -13.04
CA PRO A 145 -0.08 -9.55 -11.60
C PRO A 145 -0.43 -10.98 -11.14
N ASP A 146 0.00 -11.32 -9.89
CA ASP A 146 -0.42 -12.58 -9.25
C ASP A 146 -1.92 -12.48 -8.84
N PRO A 147 -2.83 -13.28 -9.43
CA PRO A 147 -4.24 -13.25 -9.05
C PRO A 147 -4.51 -13.57 -7.57
N ARG A 148 -3.54 -14.19 -6.89
CA ARG A 148 -3.62 -14.52 -5.46
C ARG A 148 -3.19 -13.35 -4.57
N GLN A 149 -2.64 -12.29 -5.14
CA GLN A 149 -2.18 -11.14 -4.37
C GLN A 149 -3.37 -10.37 -3.75
N ALA A 150 -4.45 -10.17 -4.49
CA ALA A 150 -5.62 -9.43 -4.02
C ALA A 150 -6.22 -9.98 -2.69
N PRO A 151 -6.54 -11.30 -2.55
CA PRO A 151 -7.01 -11.83 -1.26
C PRO A 151 -5.93 -11.81 -0.16
N LYS A 152 -4.65 -11.93 -0.48
CA LYS A 152 -3.56 -11.83 0.50
C LYS A 152 -3.46 -10.40 1.05
N SER A 153 -3.47 -9.40 0.16
CA SER A 153 -3.46 -7.98 0.54
C SER A 153 -4.67 -7.63 1.41
N ALA A 154 -5.87 -8.08 1.02
CA ALA A 154 -7.08 -7.87 1.80
C ALA A 154 -6.93 -8.37 3.24
N PHE A 155 -6.49 -9.61 3.41
CA PHE A 155 -6.31 -10.20 4.73
C PHE A 155 -5.19 -9.50 5.54
N THR A 156 -4.06 -9.21 4.89
CA THR A 156 -2.91 -8.57 5.54
C THR A 156 -3.26 -7.16 6.03
N ILE A 157 -3.91 -6.36 5.19
CA ILE A 157 -4.35 -5.00 5.54
C ILE A 157 -5.36 -5.04 6.67
N SER A 158 -6.41 -5.91 6.57
CA SER A 158 -7.43 -6.05 7.61
C SER A 158 -6.85 -6.46 8.95
N ALA A 159 -5.97 -7.46 8.96
CA ALA A 159 -5.35 -7.95 10.17
C ALA A 159 -4.42 -6.90 10.80
N ALA A 160 -3.61 -6.22 10.00
CA ALA A 160 -2.73 -5.16 10.46
C ALA A 160 -3.51 -3.97 11.03
N TYR A 161 -4.62 -3.58 10.37
CA TYR A 161 -5.53 -2.55 10.86
C TYR A 161 -6.14 -2.91 12.23
N ALA A 162 -6.71 -4.11 12.34
CA ALA A 162 -7.33 -4.57 13.57
C ALA A 162 -6.32 -4.63 14.74
N LEU A 163 -5.13 -5.19 14.50
CA LEU A 163 -4.06 -5.25 15.49
C LEU A 163 -3.60 -3.85 15.92
N GLY A 164 -3.43 -2.95 14.95
CA GLY A 164 -3.09 -1.55 15.22
C GLY A 164 -4.13 -0.84 16.07
N GLY A 165 -5.42 -1.03 15.75
CA GLY A 165 -6.54 -0.38 16.43
C GLY A 165 -6.78 -0.84 17.87
N LEU A 166 -6.45 -2.08 18.16
CA LEU A 166 -6.53 -2.60 19.52
C LEU A 166 -5.55 -1.92 20.49
N ILE A 167 -4.42 -1.40 20.00
CA ILE A 167 -3.41 -0.74 20.84
C ILE A 167 -3.96 0.51 21.53
N PRO A 168 -4.43 1.55 20.81
CA PRO A 168 -5.02 2.73 21.44
C PRO A 168 -6.25 2.42 22.29
N LEU A 169 -7.06 1.45 21.88
CA LEU A 169 -8.28 1.08 22.59
C LEU A 169 -8.01 0.32 23.89
N SER A 170 -6.90 -0.43 23.96
CA SER A 170 -6.55 -1.25 25.12
C SER A 170 -6.45 -0.45 26.43
N ALA A 171 -6.02 0.82 26.37
CA ALA A 171 -5.91 1.69 27.52
C ALA A 171 -7.27 1.92 28.24
N TYR A 172 -8.35 1.97 27.48
CA TYR A 172 -9.69 2.23 28.02
C TYR A 172 -10.30 1.05 28.77
N PHE A 173 -9.82 -0.18 28.55
CA PHE A 173 -10.21 -1.35 29.33
C PHE A 173 -9.57 -1.37 30.72
N LEU A 174 -8.47 -0.62 30.90
CA LEU A 174 -7.67 -0.63 32.12
C LEU A 174 -7.85 0.62 32.98
N THR A 175 -8.63 1.59 32.52
CA THR A 175 -8.83 2.88 33.18
C THR A 175 -10.29 3.12 33.55
N ALA A 176 -10.50 3.85 34.64
CA ALA A 176 -11.84 4.13 35.15
C ALA A 176 -12.56 5.28 34.41
N THR A 177 -11.80 6.20 33.85
CA THR A 177 -12.35 7.39 33.20
C THR A 177 -11.84 7.55 31.75
N PRO A 178 -12.64 8.14 30.84
CA PRO A 178 -12.19 8.42 29.47
C PRO A 178 -10.93 9.31 29.41
N THR A 179 -10.79 10.22 30.35
CA THR A 179 -9.62 11.12 30.42
C THR A 179 -8.34 10.37 30.75
N GLU A 180 -8.36 9.45 31.71
CA GLU A 180 -7.22 8.59 32.02
C GLU A 180 -6.92 7.66 30.84
N GLY A 181 -7.97 7.06 30.24
CA GLY A 181 -7.87 6.24 29.05
C GLY A 181 -7.18 6.97 27.90
N LEU A 182 -7.55 8.23 27.66
CA LEU A 182 -6.94 9.08 26.62
C LEU A 182 -5.43 9.30 26.86
N VAL A 183 -5.05 9.60 28.10
CA VAL A 183 -3.61 9.84 28.41
C VAL A 183 -2.78 8.58 28.12
N TRP A 184 -3.22 7.43 28.62
CA TRP A 184 -2.50 6.17 28.39
C TRP A 184 -2.55 5.73 26.93
N SER A 185 -3.70 5.88 26.28
CA SER A 185 -3.85 5.63 24.84
C SER A 185 -2.88 6.48 24.03
N ALA A 186 -2.79 7.77 24.33
CA ALA A 186 -1.87 8.69 23.66
C ALA A 186 -0.40 8.28 23.84
N VAL A 187 0.02 7.96 25.07
CA VAL A 187 1.39 7.53 25.33
C VAL A 187 1.71 6.23 24.57
N MET A 188 0.88 5.21 24.71
CA MET A 188 1.09 3.91 24.05
C MET A 188 1.11 4.03 22.53
N THR A 189 0.13 4.75 21.97
CA THR A 189 0.01 4.90 20.52
C THR A 189 1.15 5.71 19.94
N LEU A 190 1.54 6.82 20.57
CA LEU A 190 2.67 7.63 20.08
C LEU A 190 3.99 6.86 20.14
N VAL A 191 4.22 6.06 21.19
CA VAL A 191 5.39 5.17 21.26
C VAL A 191 5.35 4.14 20.14
N CYS A 192 4.21 3.51 19.88
CA CYS A 192 4.07 2.55 18.78
C CYS A 192 4.27 3.22 17.41
N LEU A 193 3.73 4.43 17.19
CA LEU A 193 3.94 5.18 15.95
C LEU A 193 5.39 5.59 15.73
N LEU A 194 6.10 5.98 16.81
CA LEU A 194 7.54 6.26 16.74
C LEU A 194 8.33 5.01 16.35
N LEU A 195 8.08 3.89 17.01
CA LEU A 195 8.75 2.62 16.73
C LEU A 195 8.44 2.13 15.31
N PHE A 196 7.19 2.16 14.93
CA PHE A 196 6.75 1.74 13.60
C PHE A 196 7.33 2.65 12.51
N GLY A 197 7.26 3.96 12.67
CA GLY A 197 7.84 4.92 11.73
C GLY A 197 9.36 4.79 11.62
N TYR A 198 10.04 4.50 12.72
CA TYR A 198 11.49 4.20 12.75
C TYR A 198 11.81 2.94 11.93
N LEU A 199 11.14 1.82 12.23
CA LEU A 199 11.35 0.53 11.57
C LEU A 199 11.03 0.60 10.07
N LYS A 200 9.88 1.17 9.71
CA LYS A 200 9.48 1.39 8.32
C LYS A 200 10.55 2.15 7.55
N SER A 201 11.01 3.29 8.11
CA SER A 201 11.99 4.13 7.42
C SER A 201 13.34 3.44 7.28
N ARG A 202 13.75 2.67 8.27
CA ARG A 202 14.97 1.86 8.18
C ARG A 202 14.88 0.79 7.09
N MET A 203 13.73 0.13 6.95
CA MET A 203 13.49 -0.89 5.91
C MET A 203 13.40 -0.31 4.51
N THR A 204 13.03 0.97 4.38
CA THR A 204 12.92 1.66 3.08
C THR A 204 14.12 2.56 2.76
N GLY A 205 15.22 2.46 3.51
CA GLY A 205 16.43 3.25 3.28
C GLY A 205 16.29 4.74 3.57
N GLN A 206 15.23 5.15 4.29
CA GLN A 206 14.98 6.54 4.66
C GLN A 206 15.54 6.87 6.04
N PRO A 207 15.79 8.17 6.38
CA PRO A 207 16.24 8.55 7.71
C PRO A 207 15.27 8.11 8.81
N PRO A 208 15.63 7.16 9.72
CA PRO A 208 14.68 6.52 10.62
C PRO A 208 14.05 7.47 11.63
N VAL A 209 14.83 8.44 12.16
CA VAL A 209 14.33 9.42 13.13
C VAL A 209 13.28 10.34 12.51
N VAL A 210 13.50 10.77 11.27
CA VAL A 210 12.53 11.62 10.55
C VAL A 210 11.23 10.87 10.30
N GLY A 211 11.32 9.60 9.91
CA GLY A 211 10.16 8.74 9.72
C GLY A 211 9.37 8.50 11.00
N ALA A 212 10.07 8.26 12.12
CA ALA A 212 9.47 8.13 13.43
C ALA A 212 8.68 9.39 13.83
N LEU A 213 9.33 10.56 13.76
CA LEU A 213 8.70 11.83 14.11
C LEU A 213 7.52 12.18 13.20
N ARG A 214 7.62 11.86 11.89
CA ARG A 214 6.52 12.07 10.93
C ARG A 214 5.30 11.24 11.30
N MET A 215 5.45 9.95 11.58
CA MET A 215 4.34 9.07 11.94
C MET A 215 3.68 9.49 13.25
N ALA A 216 4.47 9.77 14.29
CA ALA A 216 3.96 10.26 15.57
C ALA A 216 3.26 11.62 15.43
N GLY A 217 3.81 12.53 14.62
CA GLY A 217 3.22 13.84 14.33
C GLY A 217 1.86 13.74 13.64
N ILE A 218 1.73 12.84 12.66
CA ILE A 218 0.43 12.59 11.97
C ILE A 218 -0.59 12.04 12.97
N GLY A 219 -0.24 11.05 13.78
CA GLY A 219 -1.14 10.48 14.78
C GLY A 219 -1.56 11.49 15.85
N ALA A 220 -0.62 12.29 16.35
CA ALA A 220 -0.92 13.36 17.31
C ALA A 220 -1.83 14.43 16.69
N LEU A 221 -1.60 14.83 15.44
CA LEU A 221 -2.43 15.80 14.73
C LEU A 221 -3.86 15.27 14.53
N ALA A 222 -4.01 14.02 14.09
CA ALA A 222 -5.31 13.39 13.88
C ALA A 222 -6.12 13.32 15.18
N ALA A 223 -5.51 12.82 16.26
CA ALA A 223 -6.14 12.72 17.56
C ALA A 223 -6.49 14.10 18.16
N GLY A 224 -5.58 15.07 18.05
CA GLY A 224 -5.81 16.44 18.50
C GLY A 224 -6.94 17.12 17.75
N ALA A 225 -7.00 16.97 16.42
CA ALA A 225 -8.08 17.50 15.61
C ALA A 225 -9.43 16.88 15.97
N ALA A 226 -9.50 15.55 16.10
CA ALA A 226 -10.72 14.85 16.47
C ALA A 226 -11.20 15.25 17.87
N PHE A 227 -10.31 15.33 18.86
CA PHE A 227 -10.63 15.79 20.21
C PHE A 227 -11.20 17.20 20.22
N PHE A 228 -10.56 18.12 19.48
CA PHE A 228 -10.98 19.52 19.44
C PHE A 228 -12.34 19.69 18.76
N VAL A 229 -12.56 19.02 17.63
CA VAL A 229 -13.86 19.04 16.93
C VAL A 229 -14.96 18.47 17.82
N ALA A 230 -14.74 17.32 18.46
CA ALA A 230 -15.73 16.72 19.37
C ALA A 230 -16.09 17.65 20.53
N ARG A 231 -15.09 18.32 21.12
CA ARG A 231 -15.28 19.25 22.21
C ARG A 231 -16.05 20.50 21.79
N LEU A 232 -15.90 21.00 20.56
CA LEU A 232 -16.66 22.13 20.03
C LEU A 232 -18.16 21.81 19.82
N ILE A 233 -18.46 20.54 19.47
CA ILE A 233 -19.83 20.10 19.21
C ILE A 233 -20.57 19.74 20.51
N SER A 234 -19.84 19.35 21.55
CA SER A 234 -20.38 18.87 22.82
C SER A 234 -20.73 20.01 23.83
N VAL A 235 -20.58 21.27 23.44
CA VAL A 235 -20.89 22.45 24.28
C VAL A 235 -22.34 22.83 24.24
#